data_56ec31f5671bf3c7dcc008081d45a2b6
#
_entry.id   56ec31f5671bf3c7dcc008081d45a2b6
#
_cell.length_a   1.000
_cell.length_b   1.000
_cell.length_c   1.000
_cell.angle_alpha   90.00
_cell.angle_beta   90.00
_cell.angle_gamma   90.00
#
_symmetry.space_group_name_H-M   'P 1'
#
loop_
_entity.id
_entity.type
_entity.pdbx_description
1 polymer ?
#
loop_
_entity_poly.entity_id
_entity_poly.type
_entity_poly.pdbx_seq_one_letter_code
_entity_poly.pdbx_strand_id
1 'polypeptide(L)'
;LDKPFVVGEFITGDDFSGTVENVGLKSTRLRSNTGEQLVMSNSDLLSSRLRNYKRMVARRGTMNLGITYATPAEKLEAIPGMIQEILETEELARFDRAHFSSFGDFALNFVVVYWMLTPEYGDFMDTTQSINLKIVRRFTEEGIEMAFPTQTIHVDRDHN
;
A
#
# COMPACT_ATOMS: atom_id res chain seq x y z
N LEU A 1 35.80 -4.67 -8.72
CA LEU A 1 34.50 -5.20 -9.16
C LEU A 1 33.38 -4.32 -8.61
N ASP A 2 32.78 -3.56 -9.50
CA ASP A 2 31.65 -2.71 -9.15
C ASP A 2 30.46 -3.61 -8.84
N LYS A 3 30.00 -3.56 -7.61
CA LYS A 3 28.75 -4.20 -7.22
C LYS A 3 27.60 -3.28 -7.58
N PRO A 4 26.63 -3.73 -8.40
CA PRO A 4 25.52 -2.88 -8.80
C PRO A 4 24.55 -2.57 -7.66
N PHE A 5 24.67 -3.28 -6.54
CA PHE A 5 23.84 -3.09 -5.35
C PHE A 5 24.59 -3.57 -4.10
N VAL A 6 24.24 -3.01 -2.96
CA VAL A 6 24.79 -3.39 -1.65
C VAL A 6 23.66 -3.59 -0.63
N VAL A 7 23.98 -4.20 0.50
CA VAL A 7 23.02 -4.41 1.60
C VAL A 7 22.39 -3.08 2.02
N GLY A 8 21.08 -3.09 2.17
CA GLY A 8 20.29 -1.92 2.54
C GLY A 8 19.70 -1.14 1.38
N GLU A 9 20.16 -1.39 0.15
CA GLU A 9 19.61 -0.73 -1.03
C GLU A 9 18.33 -1.42 -1.48
N PHE A 10 17.38 -0.62 -1.97
CA PHE A 10 16.15 -1.11 -2.57
C PHE A 10 16.32 -1.22 -4.07
N ILE A 11 16.06 -2.40 -4.61
CA ILE A 11 16.17 -2.65 -6.04
C ILE A 11 14.85 -3.17 -6.60
N THR A 12 14.55 -2.80 -7.82
CA THR A 12 13.41 -3.31 -8.58
C THR A 12 13.89 -3.90 -9.90
N GLY A 13 13.28 -4.99 -10.28
CA GLY A 13 13.43 -5.59 -11.61
C GLY A 13 12.06 -5.68 -12.28
N ASP A 14 11.99 -6.44 -13.37
CA ASP A 14 10.76 -6.54 -14.16
C ASP A 14 9.62 -7.24 -13.40
N ASP A 15 9.94 -8.20 -12.54
CA ASP A 15 8.98 -9.04 -11.84
C ASP A 15 9.23 -9.14 -10.32
N PHE A 16 10.13 -8.32 -9.79
CA PHE A 16 10.44 -8.35 -8.36
C PHE A 16 10.81 -6.96 -7.84
N SER A 17 10.68 -6.79 -6.54
CA SER A 17 11.19 -5.63 -5.82
C SER A 17 11.56 -6.04 -4.39
N GLY A 18 12.55 -5.39 -3.83
CA GLY A 18 12.94 -5.68 -2.46
C GLY A 18 14.19 -4.94 -2.01
N THR A 19 14.40 -4.99 -0.68
CA THR A 19 15.58 -4.46 -0.03
C THR A 19 16.64 -5.54 0.07
N VAL A 20 17.86 -5.23 -0.33
CA VAL A 20 18.97 -6.17 -0.27
C VAL A 20 19.34 -6.42 1.19
N GLU A 21 19.22 -7.67 1.64
CA GLU A 21 19.58 -8.08 3.00
C GLU A 21 20.95 -8.73 3.07
N ASN A 22 21.30 -9.52 2.06
CA ASN A 22 22.54 -10.25 2.01
C ASN A 22 22.98 -10.47 0.57
N VAL A 23 24.25 -10.22 0.29
CA VAL A 23 24.86 -10.50 -1.01
C VAL A 23 25.88 -11.59 -0.83
N GLY A 24 25.56 -12.79 -1.32
CA GLY A 24 26.47 -13.92 -1.31
C GLY A 24 27.28 -14.04 -2.59
N LEU A 25 28.08 -15.09 -2.70
CA LEU A 25 28.90 -15.34 -3.89
C LEU A 25 28.07 -15.69 -5.12
N LYS A 26 27.01 -16.44 -4.95
CA LYS A 26 26.15 -16.91 -6.06
C LYS A 26 24.73 -16.40 -6.00
N SER A 27 24.24 -16.05 -4.83
CA SER A 27 22.85 -15.61 -4.64
C SER A 27 22.79 -14.39 -3.74
N THR A 28 21.70 -13.63 -3.92
CA THR A 28 21.39 -12.46 -3.12
C THR A 28 20.03 -12.66 -2.48
N ARG A 29 19.91 -12.28 -1.21
CA ARG A 29 18.65 -12.30 -0.48
C ARG A 29 18.06 -10.90 -0.41
N LEU A 30 16.80 -10.81 -0.83
CA LEU A 30 16.01 -9.58 -0.80
C LEU A 30 14.84 -9.76 0.15
N ARG A 31 14.46 -8.69 0.83
CA ARG A 31 13.18 -8.61 1.55
C ARG A 31 12.19 -7.85 0.70
N SER A 32 11.11 -8.52 0.28
CA SER A 32 10.07 -7.86 -0.52
C SER A 32 9.30 -6.82 0.33
N ASN A 33 8.57 -5.95 -0.34
CA ASN A 33 7.72 -4.95 0.31
C ASN A 33 6.57 -5.57 1.13
N THR A 34 6.25 -6.84 0.89
CA THR A 34 5.26 -7.61 1.65
C THR A 34 5.87 -8.41 2.80
N GLY A 35 7.18 -8.32 3.00
CA GLY A 35 7.91 -9.00 4.08
C GLY A 35 8.47 -10.37 3.72
N GLU A 36 8.20 -10.88 2.52
CA GLU A 36 8.73 -12.16 2.07
C GLU A 36 10.21 -12.07 1.74
N GLN A 37 10.94 -13.13 2.03
CA GLN A 37 12.34 -13.25 1.62
C GLN A 37 12.42 -13.85 0.22
N LEU A 38 13.11 -13.15 -0.68
CA LEU A 38 13.39 -13.61 -2.03
C LEU A 38 14.86 -14.01 -2.12
N VAL A 39 15.13 -15.20 -2.65
CA VAL A 39 16.49 -15.65 -2.93
C VAL A 39 16.66 -15.69 -4.45
N MET A 40 17.58 -14.87 -4.97
CA MET A 40 17.80 -14.76 -6.40
C MET A 40 19.25 -15.02 -6.73
N SER A 41 19.50 -15.67 -7.87
CA SER A 41 20.88 -15.84 -8.34
C SER A 41 21.47 -14.49 -8.75
N ASN A 42 22.75 -14.28 -8.48
CA ASN A 42 23.44 -13.05 -8.88
C ASN A 42 23.45 -12.89 -10.40
N SER A 43 23.56 -13.98 -11.14
CA SER A 43 23.52 -13.92 -12.61
C SER A 43 22.15 -13.47 -13.14
N ASP A 44 21.07 -13.93 -12.54
CA ASP A 44 19.73 -13.48 -12.90
C ASP A 44 19.52 -11.99 -12.61
N LEU A 45 20.00 -11.53 -11.44
CA LEU A 45 19.94 -10.11 -11.09
C LEU A 45 20.74 -9.25 -12.05
N LEU A 46 21.96 -9.67 -12.41
CA LEU A 46 22.82 -8.90 -13.30
C LEU A 46 22.32 -8.88 -14.76
N SER A 47 21.57 -9.90 -15.17
CA SER A 47 20.99 -9.95 -16.52
C SER A 47 19.67 -9.22 -16.62
N SER A 48 19.02 -8.92 -15.50
CA SER A 48 17.75 -8.22 -15.50
C SER A 48 17.94 -6.70 -15.53
N ARG A 49 16.88 -6.01 -15.94
CA ARG A 49 16.87 -4.55 -15.95
C ARG A 49 16.59 -4.05 -14.53
N LEU A 50 17.65 -3.65 -13.81
CA LEU A 50 17.56 -3.21 -12.42
C LEU A 50 17.41 -1.70 -12.32
N ARG A 51 16.54 -1.26 -11.42
CA ARG A 51 16.55 0.08 -10.85
C ARG A 51 17.03 -0.01 -9.42
N ASN A 52 18.05 0.76 -9.09
CA ASN A 52 18.60 0.82 -7.75
C ASN A 52 18.30 2.16 -7.12
N TYR A 53 17.47 2.14 -6.08
CA TYR A 53 17.15 3.31 -5.29
C TYR A 53 18.09 3.34 -4.09
N LYS A 54 19.28 3.90 -4.29
CA LYS A 54 20.34 3.92 -3.28
C LYS A 54 19.86 4.63 -2.01
N ARG A 55 20.00 3.96 -0.88
CA ARG A 55 19.73 4.50 0.47
C ARG A 55 18.34 5.12 0.58
N MET A 56 17.33 4.39 0.14
CA MET A 56 15.98 4.88 0.28
C MET A 56 15.61 5.10 1.73
N VAL A 57 15.37 6.36 2.07
CA VAL A 57 14.67 6.70 3.28
C VAL A 57 13.19 6.42 3.01
N ALA A 58 12.70 5.29 3.51
CA ALA A 58 11.29 4.99 3.44
C ALA A 58 10.51 6.05 4.23
N ARG A 59 9.54 6.68 3.58
CA ARG A 59 8.64 7.64 4.23
C ARG A 59 7.38 6.95 4.67
N ARG A 60 7.03 7.12 5.93
CA ARG A 60 5.78 6.63 6.46
C ARG A 60 4.63 7.45 5.89
N GLY A 61 3.69 6.77 5.24
CA GLY A 61 2.42 7.35 4.79
C GLY A 61 1.29 6.93 5.72
N THR A 62 0.36 7.83 5.94
CA THR A 62 -0.88 7.53 6.66
C THR A 62 -2.05 7.95 5.78
N MET A 63 -2.99 7.05 5.61
CA MET A 63 -4.22 7.30 4.87
C MET A 63 -5.41 7.08 5.79
N ASN A 64 -6.34 8.01 5.79
CA ASN A 64 -7.59 7.89 6.52
C ASN A 64 -8.72 7.65 5.52
N LEU A 65 -9.45 6.56 5.70
CA LEU A 65 -10.60 6.21 4.87
C LEU A 65 -11.86 6.29 5.72
N GLY A 66 -12.86 7.00 5.22
CA GLY A 66 -14.19 7.06 5.83
C GLY A 66 -15.15 6.17 5.06
N ILE A 67 -15.78 5.22 5.75
CA ILE A 67 -16.72 4.26 5.17
C ILE A 67 -18.11 4.54 5.73
N THR A 68 -19.14 4.38 4.92
CA THR A 68 -20.53 4.64 5.36
C THR A 68 -20.95 3.69 6.47
N TYR A 69 -21.76 4.20 7.40
CA TYR A 69 -22.31 3.43 8.51
C TYR A 69 -23.20 2.26 8.07
N ALA A 70 -23.78 2.35 6.86
CA ALA A 70 -24.62 1.29 6.32
C ALA A 70 -23.86 0.06 5.83
N THR A 71 -22.53 0.11 5.83
CA THR A 71 -21.69 -1.00 5.34
C THR A 71 -21.78 -2.19 6.29
N PRO A 72 -22.08 -3.41 5.77
CA PRO A 72 -22.13 -4.60 6.61
C PRO A 72 -20.80 -4.95 7.26
N ALA A 73 -20.84 -5.57 8.43
CA ALA A 73 -19.65 -5.94 9.21
C ALA A 73 -18.68 -6.82 8.42
N GLU A 74 -19.18 -7.76 7.61
CA GLU A 74 -18.36 -8.66 6.79
C GLU A 74 -17.50 -7.88 5.80
N LYS A 75 -18.06 -6.83 5.21
CA LYS A 75 -17.31 -5.96 4.30
C LYS A 75 -16.29 -5.10 5.05
N LEU A 76 -16.65 -4.61 6.22
CA LEU A 76 -15.71 -3.85 7.07
C LEU A 76 -14.51 -4.71 7.47
N GLU A 77 -14.75 -5.96 7.84
CA GLU A 77 -13.68 -6.91 8.19
C GLU A 77 -12.73 -7.18 7.01
N ALA A 78 -13.24 -7.13 5.78
CA ALA A 78 -12.47 -7.41 4.59
C ALA A 78 -11.61 -6.23 4.11
N ILE A 79 -11.91 -5.01 4.54
CA ILE A 79 -11.22 -3.80 4.06
C ILE A 79 -9.70 -3.84 4.29
N PRO A 80 -9.18 -4.18 5.48
CA PRO A 80 -7.73 -4.24 5.68
C PRO A 80 -7.02 -5.16 4.70
N GLY A 81 -7.59 -6.34 4.42
CA GLY A 81 -7.04 -7.28 3.44
C GLY A 81 -7.06 -6.75 2.02
N MET A 82 -8.13 -6.05 1.64
CA MET A 82 -8.20 -5.39 0.32
C MET A 82 -7.11 -4.34 0.15
N ILE A 83 -6.89 -3.51 1.17
CA ILE A 83 -5.85 -2.49 1.15
C ILE A 83 -4.47 -3.13 1.05
N GLN A 84 -4.23 -4.20 1.80
CA GLN A 84 -2.98 -4.94 1.73
C GLN A 84 -2.73 -5.48 0.31
N GLU A 85 -3.72 -6.13 -0.30
CA GLU A 85 -3.62 -6.64 -1.68
C GLU A 85 -3.30 -5.52 -2.68
N ILE A 86 -3.93 -4.35 -2.52
CA ILE A 86 -3.68 -3.20 -3.39
C ILE A 86 -2.24 -2.71 -3.26
N LEU A 87 -1.77 -2.54 -2.03
CA LEU A 87 -0.40 -2.06 -1.79
C LEU A 87 0.65 -3.06 -2.26
N GLU A 88 0.37 -4.36 -2.19
CA GLU A 88 1.23 -5.41 -2.70
C GLU A 88 1.41 -5.35 -4.23
N THR A 89 0.52 -4.69 -4.96
CA THR A 89 0.68 -4.47 -6.40
C THR A 89 1.60 -3.31 -6.75
N GLU A 90 1.99 -2.50 -5.75
CA GLU A 90 2.82 -1.31 -5.96
C GLU A 90 4.28 -1.60 -5.63
N GLU A 91 5.17 -1.37 -6.60
CA GLU A 91 6.61 -1.60 -6.42
C GLU A 91 7.24 -0.66 -5.39
N LEU A 92 6.75 0.59 -5.33
CA LEU A 92 7.34 1.64 -4.51
C LEU A 92 6.58 1.90 -3.20
N ALA A 93 5.71 0.98 -2.81
CA ALA A 93 4.99 1.07 -1.55
C ALA A 93 5.08 -0.25 -0.79
N ARG A 94 5.08 -0.15 0.54
CA ARG A 94 5.05 -1.32 1.42
C ARG A 94 3.92 -1.15 2.42
N PHE A 95 3.05 -2.14 2.51
CA PHE A 95 1.98 -2.19 3.49
C PHE A 95 2.57 -2.41 4.89
N ASP A 96 2.09 -1.64 5.87
CA ASP A 96 2.38 -1.86 7.27
C ASP A 96 1.15 -2.46 7.95
N ARG A 97 0.09 -1.67 8.06
CA ARG A 97 -1.14 -2.10 8.72
C ARG A 97 -2.35 -1.27 8.28
N ALA A 98 -3.52 -1.84 8.45
CA ALA A 98 -4.79 -1.14 8.27
C ALA A 98 -5.77 -1.60 9.37
N HIS A 99 -6.47 -0.65 9.96
CA HIS A 99 -7.40 -0.94 11.06
C HIS A 99 -8.66 -0.08 10.98
N PHE A 100 -9.76 -0.66 11.37
CA PHE A 100 -10.95 0.09 11.74
C PHE A 100 -10.64 0.78 13.07
N SER A 101 -10.42 2.09 13.06
CA SER A 101 -9.82 2.80 14.19
C SER A 101 -10.83 3.51 15.08
N SER A 102 -11.94 4.00 14.52
CA SER A 102 -12.89 4.79 15.30
C SER A 102 -14.22 4.97 14.59
N PHE A 103 -15.20 5.39 15.37
CA PHE A 103 -16.52 5.81 14.90
C PHE A 103 -16.51 7.34 14.79
N GLY A 104 -16.57 7.86 13.57
CA GLY A 104 -16.65 9.30 13.34
C GLY A 104 -18.10 9.80 13.24
N ASP A 105 -18.25 11.12 13.17
CA ASP A 105 -19.58 11.75 13.08
C ASP A 105 -20.31 11.35 11.79
N PHE A 106 -19.58 11.17 10.71
CA PHE A 106 -20.17 10.88 9.39
C PHE A 106 -19.63 9.57 8.78
N ALA A 107 -18.69 8.92 9.42
CA ALA A 107 -17.99 7.79 8.83
C ALA A 107 -17.47 6.81 9.86
N LEU A 108 -17.35 5.55 9.44
CA LEU A 108 -16.54 4.54 10.10
C LEU A 108 -15.10 4.73 9.61
N ASN A 109 -14.18 5.05 10.51
CA ASN A 109 -12.84 5.47 10.16
C ASN A 109 -11.86 4.31 10.12
N PHE A 110 -11.14 4.19 9.02
CA PHE A 110 -10.02 3.27 8.85
C PHE A 110 -8.73 4.04 8.73
N VAL A 111 -7.70 3.58 9.43
CA VAL A 111 -6.35 4.12 9.33
C VAL A 111 -5.48 3.10 8.63
N VAL A 112 -4.83 3.53 7.56
CA VAL A 112 -3.87 2.73 6.80
C VAL A 112 -2.49 3.33 6.98
N VAL A 113 -1.54 2.51 7.37
CA VAL A 113 -0.14 2.90 7.49
C VAL A 113 0.66 2.11 6.47
N TYR A 114 1.48 2.80 5.72
CA TYR A 114 2.32 2.22 4.68
C TYR A 114 3.62 3.01 4.55
N TRP A 115 4.56 2.44 3.81
CA TRP A 115 5.86 3.05 3.57
C TRP A 115 6.02 3.33 2.09
N MET A 116 6.43 4.54 1.76
CA MET A 116 6.82 4.92 0.40
C MET A 116 8.31 4.70 0.23
N LEU A 117 8.66 3.90 -0.76
CA LEU A 117 10.02 3.41 -0.99
C LEU A 117 10.71 4.19 -2.10
N THR A 118 10.50 5.50 -2.16
CA THR A 118 11.10 6.37 -3.16
C THR A 118 11.42 7.76 -2.58
N PRO A 119 12.60 8.32 -2.86
CA PRO A 119 12.92 9.70 -2.54
C PRO A 119 12.37 10.69 -3.58
N GLU A 120 11.95 10.21 -4.76
CA GLU A 120 11.53 11.04 -5.87
C GLU A 120 10.07 11.47 -5.72
N TYR A 121 9.83 12.78 -5.73
CA TYR A 121 8.49 13.33 -5.52
C TYR A 121 7.50 12.89 -6.61
N GLY A 122 7.94 12.85 -7.86
CA GLY A 122 7.11 12.38 -8.97
C GLY A 122 6.64 10.95 -8.79
N ASP A 123 7.55 10.06 -8.44
CA ASP A 123 7.25 8.66 -8.15
C ASP A 123 6.32 8.52 -6.95
N PHE A 124 6.54 9.34 -5.91
CA PHE A 124 5.67 9.41 -4.75
C PHE A 124 4.23 9.76 -5.13
N MET A 125 4.06 10.81 -5.93
CA MET A 125 2.72 11.25 -6.34
C MET A 125 2.05 10.27 -7.29
N ASP A 126 2.78 9.70 -8.22
CA ASP A 126 2.25 8.70 -9.15
C ASP A 126 1.81 7.43 -8.41
N THR A 127 2.61 6.98 -7.45
CA THR A 127 2.27 5.81 -6.63
C THR A 127 1.06 6.09 -5.75
N THR A 128 0.99 7.26 -5.13
CA THR A 128 -0.17 7.69 -4.33
C THR A 128 -1.44 7.69 -5.18
N GLN A 129 -1.38 8.26 -6.37
CA GLN A 129 -2.51 8.27 -7.30
C GLN A 129 -2.93 6.85 -7.69
N SER A 130 -1.98 6.00 -8.01
CA SER A 130 -2.25 4.60 -8.35
C SER A 130 -2.95 3.86 -7.23
N ILE A 131 -2.47 4.00 -6.00
CA ILE A 131 -3.10 3.40 -4.81
C ILE A 131 -4.53 3.89 -4.66
N ASN A 132 -4.74 5.20 -4.73
CA ASN A 132 -6.05 5.81 -4.56
C ASN A 132 -7.05 5.32 -5.61
N LEU A 133 -6.64 5.26 -6.87
CA LEU A 133 -7.51 4.77 -7.95
C LEU A 133 -7.85 3.28 -7.78
N LYS A 134 -6.89 2.48 -7.36
CA LYS A 134 -7.12 1.05 -7.08
C LYS A 134 -8.09 0.84 -5.92
N ILE A 135 -8.02 1.69 -4.89
CA ILE A 135 -8.97 1.66 -3.77
C ILE A 135 -10.38 1.99 -4.27
N VAL A 136 -10.52 3.06 -5.04
CA VAL A 136 -11.84 3.46 -5.60
C VAL A 136 -12.43 2.34 -6.44
N ARG A 137 -11.65 1.73 -7.33
CA ARG A 137 -12.11 0.62 -8.16
C ARG A 137 -12.52 -0.60 -7.33
N ARG A 138 -11.66 -1.00 -6.39
CA ARG A 138 -11.92 -2.17 -5.54
C ARG A 138 -13.17 -1.98 -4.69
N PHE A 139 -13.31 -0.81 -4.07
CA PHE A 139 -14.48 -0.52 -3.24
C PHE A 139 -15.76 -0.48 -4.07
N THR A 140 -15.71 0.07 -5.28
CA THR A 140 -16.85 0.05 -6.20
C THR A 140 -17.25 -1.39 -6.55
N GLU A 141 -16.29 -2.25 -6.88
CA GLU A 141 -16.53 -3.66 -7.19
C GLU A 141 -17.13 -4.43 -6.01
N GLU A 142 -16.70 -4.11 -4.79
CA GLU A 142 -17.16 -4.77 -3.57
C GLU A 142 -18.44 -4.14 -3.00
N GLY A 143 -18.95 -3.08 -3.62
CA GLY A 143 -20.13 -2.37 -3.13
C GLY A 143 -19.89 -1.62 -1.82
N ILE A 144 -18.68 -1.15 -1.59
CA ILE A 144 -18.31 -0.37 -0.42
C ILE A 144 -18.34 1.11 -0.79
N GLU A 145 -19.14 1.90 -0.05
CA GLU A 145 -19.24 3.33 -0.27
C GLU A 145 -18.35 4.11 0.70
N MET A 146 -17.60 5.05 0.15
CA MET A 146 -16.84 6.01 0.96
C MET A 146 -17.80 7.09 1.46
N ALA A 147 -17.61 7.48 2.73
CA ALA A 147 -18.45 8.46 3.37
C ALA A 147 -17.99 9.88 3.07
N PHE A 148 -18.94 10.75 2.99
CA PHE A 148 -18.74 12.21 2.98
C PHE A 148 -19.67 12.83 4.00
N PRO A 149 -19.50 14.11 4.40
CA PRO A 149 -20.35 14.74 5.41
C PRO A 149 -21.83 14.60 5.04
N THR A 150 -22.60 14.00 5.95
CA THR A 150 -24.02 13.74 5.75
C THR A 150 -24.82 14.21 6.95
N GLN A 151 -26.10 14.50 6.73
CA GLN A 151 -27.02 14.87 7.77
C GLN A 151 -28.32 14.09 7.58
N THR A 152 -28.81 13.48 8.66
CA THR A 152 -30.11 12.82 8.67
C THR A 152 -31.13 13.78 9.27
N ILE A 153 -32.18 14.08 8.52
CA ILE A 153 -33.25 14.97 8.95
C ILE A 153 -34.51 14.13 9.16
N HIS A 154 -35.04 14.17 10.39
CA HIS A 154 -36.35 13.57 10.71
C HIS A 154 -37.42 14.63 10.54
N VAL A 155 -38.37 14.36 9.69
CA VAL A 155 -39.51 15.29 9.45
C VAL A 155 -40.75 14.71 10.13
N ASP A 156 -41.20 15.39 11.19
CA ASP A 156 -42.49 15.05 11.83
C ASP A 156 -43.61 15.69 11.02
N ARG A 157 -44.55 14.88 10.56
CA ARG A 157 -45.79 15.40 9.96
C ARG A 157 -46.83 15.60 11.07
N ASP A 158 -47.18 16.85 11.31
CA ASP A 158 -48.34 17.13 12.15
C ASP A 158 -49.58 16.53 11.50
N HIS A 159 -50.17 15.56 12.16
CA HIS A 159 -51.49 15.07 11.79
C HIS A 159 -52.50 16.04 12.33
N ASN A 160 -53.08 16.93 11.48
CA ASN A 160 -54.29 17.64 11.72
C ASN A 160 -55.48 16.75 11.42
#